data_9f022dde430ce0385421ded7ff09181c
#
_entry.id   9f022dde430ce0385421ded7ff09181c
#
_cell.length_a   1.000
_cell.length_b   1.000
_cell.length_c   1.000
_cell.angle_alpha   90.00
_cell.angle_beta   90.00
_cell.angle_gamma   90.00
#
_symmetry.space_group_name_H-M   'P 1'
#
loop_
_entity.id
_entity.type
_entity.pdbx_description
1 polymer ?
#
loop_
_entity_poly.entity_id
_entity_poly.type
_entity_poly.pdbx_seq_one_letter_code
_entity_poly.pdbx_strand_id
1 'polypeptide(L)'
;MKKISWLLVLSFSLLIILSSVGCNANNPAQSPEKTTQVESTEIMVSAAASLQNSLTELQKDYAQKKPEVKLTFNFGSSGTLQQQIEQGAPADLFISAGKSQMDALGQKNLLVKESRIDLLGNDLVLVTGKQNNKVTSLADLAKADVGKISIGTPESVPAGKYAQEALTSLKLWEQLTPKFVLAKDVTQVLNYVETGNVDAGLVYQSDAQGSDKVKVVMALPESSHKPIVYPAAIISATKNQQAAEEFLKYLQSSDAQKIFTQYGFKSIAK
;
A
#
# COMPACT_ATOMS: atom_id res chain seq x y z
N MET A 1 -28.79 -47.90 23.75
CA MET A 1 -30.17 -48.41 23.78
C MET A 1 -31.08 -47.42 23.11
N LYS A 2 -31.93 -47.92 22.16
CA LYS A 2 -33.10 -47.37 21.45
C LYS A 2 -32.77 -46.24 20.48
N LYS A 3 -32.64 -46.42 19.13
CA LYS A 3 -33.51 -47.05 18.10
C LYS A 3 -34.92 -46.43 18.06
N ILE A 4 -35.24 -46.03 16.84
CA ILE A 4 -36.56 -46.08 16.16
C ILE A 4 -36.77 -44.75 15.45
N SER A 5 -36.71 -44.57 14.14
CA SER A 5 -37.25 -45.28 12.97
C SER A 5 -38.66 -44.83 12.59
N TRP A 6 -38.82 -44.56 11.32
CA TRP A 6 -39.96 -44.74 10.40
C TRP A 6 -40.70 -43.45 9.97
N LEU A 7 -40.73 -43.11 8.71
CA LEU A 7 -41.24 -43.68 7.46
C LEU A 7 -42.68 -43.19 7.13
N LEU A 8 -42.78 -42.70 5.90
CA LEU A 8 -43.95 -42.75 4.99
C LEU A 8 -45.11 -41.78 5.26
N VAL A 9 -45.61 -41.05 4.26
CA VAL A 9 -46.58 -41.49 3.29
C VAL A 9 -46.75 -40.48 2.14
N LEU A 10 -46.67 -41.02 0.94
CA LEU A 10 -47.23 -40.64 -0.32
C LEU A 10 -48.69 -40.11 -0.26
N SER A 11 -49.07 -39.18 -1.14
CA SER A 11 -49.97 -39.43 -2.27
C SER A 11 -50.57 -38.11 -2.78
N PHE A 12 -50.49 -37.88 -4.04
CA PHE A 12 -51.55 -37.92 -5.03
C PHE A 12 -52.49 -36.72 -5.05
N SER A 13 -52.42 -35.86 -6.09
CA SER A 13 -53.56 -35.69 -6.98
C SER A 13 -53.22 -34.80 -8.19
N LEU A 14 -53.30 -35.41 -9.33
CA LEU A 14 -53.39 -34.91 -10.69
C LEU A 14 -54.74 -34.28 -10.90
N LEU A 15 -54.83 -33.01 -11.34
CA LEU A 15 -56.02 -32.51 -12.03
C LEU A 15 -55.62 -31.60 -13.20
N ILE A 16 -55.85 -32.09 -14.38
CA ILE A 16 -55.85 -31.43 -15.68
C ILE A 16 -57.13 -30.64 -15.81
N ILE A 17 -57.02 -29.34 -16.20
CA ILE A 17 -58.11 -28.68 -16.94
C ILE A 17 -57.50 -27.88 -18.08
N LEU A 18 -57.79 -28.34 -19.30
CA LEU A 18 -57.70 -27.60 -20.55
C LEU A 18 -58.87 -26.62 -20.67
N SER A 19 -58.58 -25.50 -21.24
CA SER A 19 -59.33 -24.64 -22.17
C SER A 19 -59.02 -23.18 -21.84
N SER A 20 -58.74 -22.30 -22.75
CA SER A 20 -59.23 -22.07 -24.09
C SER A 20 -58.37 -21.07 -24.86
N VAL A 21 -58.34 -21.25 -26.13
CA VAL A 21 -57.78 -20.39 -27.16
C VAL A 21 -58.32 -18.97 -27.07
N GLY A 22 -57.42 -17.99 -27.14
CA GLY A 22 -57.71 -16.58 -27.36
C GLY A 22 -56.57 -15.94 -28.14
N CYS A 23 -56.70 -15.90 -29.47
CA CYS A 23 -55.86 -15.05 -30.32
C CYS A 23 -56.23 -13.61 -30.11
N ASN A 24 -55.25 -12.74 -29.84
CA ASN A 24 -55.21 -11.44 -30.52
C ASN A 24 -53.84 -10.73 -30.39
N ALA A 25 -53.32 -10.44 -31.53
CA ALA A 25 -52.67 -9.24 -32.02
C ALA A 25 -51.42 -8.64 -31.30
N ASN A 26 -50.35 -8.68 -32.06
CA ASN A 26 -49.30 -7.64 -32.22
C ASN A 26 -48.78 -6.94 -30.95
N ASN A 27 -47.77 -7.53 -30.39
CA ASN A 27 -46.75 -6.78 -29.65
C ASN A 27 -45.43 -7.00 -30.33
N PRO A 28 -44.69 -5.96 -30.79
CA PRO A 28 -43.35 -6.15 -31.31
C PRO A 28 -42.46 -6.72 -30.19
N ALA A 29 -41.83 -7.85 -30.47
CA ALA A 29 -40.88 -8.49 -29.60
C ALA A 29 -39.83 -7.46 -29.16
N GLN A 30 -39.89 -7.05 -27.90
CA GLN A 30 -38.75 -6.43 -27.26
C GLN A 30 -37.66 -7.50 -27.18
N SER A 31 -36.67 -7.33 -28.06
CA SER A 31 -35.36 -8.01 -27.92
C SER A 31 -34.87 -7.82 -26.50
N PRO A 32 -34.44 -8.87 -25.78
CA PRO A 32 -33.81 -8.66 -24.48
C PRO A 32 -32.60 -7.78 -24.72
N GLU A 33 -32.65 -6.59 -24.19
CA GLU A 33 -31.52 -5.69 -24.08
C GLU A 33 -30.40 -6.47 -23.34
N LYS A 34 -29.40 -6.88 -24.11
CA LYS A 34 -28.25 -7.59 -23.60
C LYS A 34 -27.51 -6.58 -22.71
N THR A 35 -27.87 -6.55 -21.43
CA THR A 35 -27.10 -5.84 -20.42
C THR A 35 -25.70 -6.47 -20.46
N THR A 36 -24.80 -5.85 -21.17
CA THR A 36 -23.39 -6.20 -21.18
C THR A 36 -22.92 -5.89 -19.76
N GLN A 37 -22.89 -6.88 -18.88
CA GLN A 37 -22.13 -6.79 -17.65
C GLN A 37 -20.69 -6.56 -18.09
N VAL A 38 -20.21 -5.36 -17.86
CA VAL A 38 -18.77 -5.06 -17.97
C VAL A 38 -18.12 -5.89 -16.87
N GLU A 39 -17.45 -6.97 -17.22
CA GLU A 39 -16.65 -7.74 -16.28
C GLU A 39 -15.62 -6.78 -15.68
N SER A 40 -15.74 -6.51 -14.39
CA SER A 40 -14.78 -5.66 -13.70
C SER A 40 -13.48 -6.43 -13.49
N THR A 41 -12.37 -5.88 -13.97
CA THR A 41 -11.03 -6.41 -13.72
C THR A 41 -10.56 -5.94 -12.35
N GLU A 42 -10.22 -6.85 -11.44
CA GLU A 42 -9.65 -6.49 -10.13
C GLU A 42 -8.12 -6.59 -10.19
N ILE A 43 -7.43 -5.54 -9.74
CA ILE A 43 -5.97 -5.48 -9.63
C ILE A 43 -5.58 -5.38 -8.16
N MET A 44 -4.74 -6.30 -7.70
CA MET A 44 -4.14 -6.29 -6.38
C MET A 44 -2.79 -5.56 -6.42
N VAL A 45 -2.68 -4.46 -5.70
CA VAL A 45 -1.45 -3.68 -5.57
C VAL A 45 -0.86 -3.87 -4.18
N SER A 46 0.30 -4.51 -4.09
CA SER A 46 1.11 -4.55 -2.87
C SER A 46 1.97 -3.28 -2.81
N ALA A 47 1.77 -2.43 -1.82
CA ALA A 47 2.42 -1.12 -1.74
C ALA A 47 2.97 -0.80 -0.35
N ALA A 48 4.11 -0.11 -0.31
CA ALA A 48 4.68 0.38 0.93
C ALA A 48 3.67 1.21 1.73
N ALA A 49 3.64 1.03 3.07
CA ALA A 49 2.66 1.66 3.96
C ALA A 49 2.62 3.18 3.83
N SER A 50 3.75 3.84 3.56
CA SER A 50 3.84 5.29 3.34
C SER A 50 3.05 5.80 2.13
N LEU A 51 2.64 4.91 1.20
CA LEU A 51 1.84 5.27 0.02
C LEU A 51 0.33 5.23 0.29
N GLN A 52 -0.12 4.80 1.46
CA GLN A 52 -1.53 4.52 1.73
C GLN A 52 -2.44 5.71 1.41
N ASN A 53 -2.11 6.89 1.91
CA ASN A 53 -2.96 8.08 1.73
C ASN A 53 -3.01 8.51 0.26
N SER A 54 -1.85 8.61 -0.40
CA SER A 54 -1.76 9.03 -1.80
C SER A 54 -2.42 8.01 -2.76
N LEU A 55 -2.21 6.70 -2.55
CA LEU A 55 -2.83 5.67 -3.39
C LEU A 55 -4.35 5.57 -3.16
N THR A 56 -4.84 5.85 -1.94
CA THR A 56 -6.29 5.93 -1.68
C THR A 56 -6.93 7.09 -2.44
N GLU A 57 -6.24 8.23 -2.57
CA GLU A 57 -6.73 9.35 -3.38
C GLU A 57 -6.66 9.02 -4.88
N LEU A 58 -5.54 8.45 -5.34
CA LEU A 58 -5.36 8.01 -6.72
C LEU A 58 -6.36 6.94 -7.14
N GLN A 59 -6.79 6.06 -6.21
CA GLN A 59 -7.84 5.08 -6.47
C GLN A 59 -9.14 5.75 -6.89
N LYS A 60 -9.53 6.84 -6.21
CA LYS A 60 -10.75 7.58 -6.54
C LYS A 60 -10.66 8.26 -7.91
N ASP A 61 -9.51 8.88 -8.22
CA ASP A 61 -9.28 9.52 -9.52
C ASP A 61 -9.24 8.47 -10.65
N TYR A 62 -8.56 7.35 -10.42
CA TYR A 62 -8.48 6.28 -11.42
C TYR A 62 -9.83 5.61 -11.68
N ALA A 63 -10.66 5.41 -10.67
CA ALA A 63 -11.99 4.85 -10.83
C ALA A 63 -12.92 5.72 -11.69
N GLN A 64 -12.71 7.04 -11.74
CA GLN A 64 -13.45 7.94 -12.65
C GLN A 64 -12.99 7.76 -14.12
N LYS A 65 -11.71 7.44 -14.32
CA LYS A 65 -11.12 7.26 -15.66
C LYS A 65 -11.30 5.85 -16.21
N LYS A 66 -11.36 4.85 -15.30
CA LYS A 66 -11.39 3.41 -15.60
C LYS A 66 -12.38 2.70 -14.65
N PRO A 67 -13.69 2.95 -14.79
CA PRO A 67 -14.69 2.39 -13.88
C PRO A 67 -14.80 0.85 -13.95
N GLU A 68 -14.30 0.24 -15.01
CA GLU A 68 -14.22 -1.21 -15.19
C GLU A 68 -13.06 -1.85 -14.40
N VAL A 69 -12.13 -1.06 -13.85
CA VAL A 69 -10.98 -1.57 -13.08
C VAL A 69 -11.15 -1.26 -11.60
N LYS A 70 -11.21 -2.31 -10.79
CA LYS A 70 -11.21 -2.20 -9.33
C LYS A 70 -9.81 -2.38 -8.79
N LEU A 71 -9.29 -1.38 -8.07
CA LEU A 71 -8.02 -1.47 -7.38
C LEU A 71 -8.22 -1.97 -5.95
N THR A 72 -7.42 -2.94 -5.54
CA THR A 72 -7.34 -3.43 -4.16
C THR A 72 -5.91 -3.29 -3.67
N PHE A 73 -5.72 -2.81 -2.45
CA PHE A 73 -4.39 -2.55 -1.89
C PHE A 73 -4.08 -3.47 -0.72
N ASN A 74 -2.83 -3.96 -0.70
CA ASN A 74 -2.20 -4.59 0.45
C ASN A 74 -1.06 -3.68 0.92
N PHE A 75 -1.26 -2.95 2.02
CA PHE A 75 -0.26 -2.05 2.57
C PHE A 75 0.55 -2.70 3.69
N GLY A 76 1.86 -2.47 3.67
CA GLY A 76 2.77 -2.99 4.69
C GLY A 76 4.20 -2.52 4.51
N SER A 77 5.13 -3.04 5.33
CA SER A 77 6.54 -2.80 5.05
C SER A 77 6.96 -3.48 3.76
N SER A 78 7.82 -2.82 2.98
CA SER A 78 8.24 -3.37 1.69
C SER A 78 8.93 -4.73 1.82
N GLY A 79 9.66 -4.99 2.91
CA GLY A 79 10.27 -6.29 3.16
C GLY A 79 9.25 -7.39 3.45
N THR A 80 8.21 -7.08 4.23
CA THR A 80 7.12 -8.05 4.48
C THR A 80 6.36 -8.35 3.19
N LEU A 81 6.04 -7.32 2.38
CA LEU A 81 5.36 -7.50 1.10
C LEU A 81 6.20 -8.31 0.11
N GLN A 82 7.51 -8.03 0.04
CA GLN A 82 8.46 -8.83 -0.75
C GLN A 82 8.38 -10.31 -0.37
N GLN A 83 8.47 -10.63 0.93
CA GLN A 83 8.40 -12.00 1.42
C GLN A 83 7.05 -12.67 1.09
N GLN A 84 5.94 -11.95 1.21
CA GLN A 84 4.61 -12.44 0.82
C GLN A 84 4.56 -12.79 -0.67
N ILE A 85 5.09 -11.92 -1.55
CA ILE A 85 5.14 -12.17 -2.99
C ILE A 85 6.03 -13.40 -3.30
N GLU A 86 7.18 -13.53 -2.64
CA GLU A 86 8.06 -14.68 -2.76
C GLU A 86 7.39 -16.00 -2.33
N GLN A 87 6.46 -15.93 -1.38
CA GLN A 87 5.66 -17.06 -0.90
C GLN A 87 4.41 -17.31 -1.76
N GLY A 88 4.22 -16.57 -2.84
CA GLY A 88 3.10 -16.74 -3.76
C GLY A 88 1.82 -16.01 -3.37
N ALA A 89 1.87 -15.03 -2.48
CA ALA A 89 0.72 -14.17 -2.20
C ALA A 89 0.30 -13.43 -3.49
N PRO A 90 -1.00 -13.33 -3.78
CA PRO A 90 -1.49 -12.68 -4.98
C PRO A 90 -1.12 -11.19 -4.98
N ALA A 91 -0.52 -10.74 -6.07
CA ALA A 91 -0.25 -9.34 -6.36
C ALA A 91 -0.09 -9.18 -7.88
N ASP A 92 -0.62 -8.09 -8.43
CA ASP A 92 -0.44 -7.73 -9.84
C ASP A 92 0.65 -6.67 -9.98
N LEU A 93 0.76 -5.76 -9.01
CA LEU A 93 1.75 -4.69 -8.98
C LEU A 93 2.41 -4.62 -7.60
N PHE A 94 3.71 -4.34 -7.57
CA PHE A 94 4.44 -4.07 -6.33
C PHE A 94 5.06 -2.67 -6.39
N ILE A 95 4.85 -1.86 -5.33
CA ILE A 95 5.45 -0.54 -5.16
C ILE A 95 6.20 -0.54 -3.83
N SER A 96 7.53 -0.52 -3.91
CA SER A 96 8.42 -0.61 -2.75
C SER A 96 8.95 0.77 -2.35
N ALA A 97 9.20 0.99 -1.06
CA ALA A 97 9.91 2.17 -0.55
C ALA A 97 11.45 2.00 -0.53
N GLY A 98 11.96 0.94 -1.16
CA GLY A 98 13.38 0.67 -1.25
C GLY A 98 13.73 -0.21 -2.44
N LYS A 99 14.88 0.06 -3.07
CA LYS A 99 15.34 -0.68 -4.26
C LYS A 99 15.68 -2.13 -3.95
N SER A 100 16.23 -2.42 -2.76
CA SER A 100 16.68 -3.77 -2.40
C SER A 100 15.59 -4.84 -2.43
N GLN A 101 14.38 -4.49 -2.05
CA GLN A 101 13.23 -5.40 -2.10
C GLN A 101 12.80 -5.69 -3.54
N MET A 102 12.81 -4.67 -4.38
CA MET A 102 12.55 -4.83 -5.82
C MET A 102 13.63 -5.65 -6.51
N ASP A 103 14.90 -5.40 -6.16
CA ASP A 103 16.05 -6.15 -6.68
C ASP A 103 15.94 -7.65 -6.32
N ALA A 104 15.55 -7.96 -5.07
CA ALA A 104 15.37 -9.33 -4.60
C ALA A 104 14.30 -10.09 -5.43
N LEU A 105 13.14 -9.45 -5.71
CA LEU A 105 12.12 -10.04 -6.57
C LEU A 105 12.61 -10.21 -8.01
N GLY A 106 13.36 -9.21 -8.53
CA GLY A 106 13.95 -9.29 -9.87
C GLY A 106 14.94 -10.44 -10.02
N GLN A 107 15.81 -10.67 -9.03
CA GLN A 107 16.76 -11.78 -9.00
C GLN A 107 16.08 -13.15 -9.01
N LYS A 108 14.86 -13.23 -8.45
CA LYS A 108 14.04 -14.44 -8.45
C LYS A 108 13.12 -14.57 -9.69
N ASN A 109 13.22 -13.65 -10.66
CA ASN A 109 12.38 -13.60 -11.86
C ASN A 109 10.87 -13.48 -11.53
N LEU A 110 10.52 -12.80 -10.43
CA LEU A 110 9.15 -12.59 -10.01
C LEU A 110 8.55 -11.28 -10.55
N LEU A 111 9.29 -10.55 -11.37
CA LEU A 111 8.87 -9.29 -12.00
C LEU A 111 8.84 -9.44 -13.52
N VAL A 112 7.91 -8.74 -14.17
CA VAL A 112 7.99 -8.45 -15.61
C VAL A 112 9.12 -7.43 -15.79
N LYS A 113 10.25 -7.83 -16.39
CA LYS A 113 11.52 -7.07 -16.41
C LYS A 113 11.36 -5.65 -16.92
N GLU A 114 10.63 -5.48 -18.00
CA GLU A 114 10.45 -4.20 -18.71
C GLU A 114 9.46 -3.26 -17.98
N SER A 115 8.75 -3.76 -16.96
CA SER A 115 7.79 -2.98 -16.20
C SER A 115 8.41 -2.18 -15.05
N ARG A 116 9.66 -2.48 -14.68
CA ARG A 116 10.29 -1.84 -13.53
C ARG A 116 10.66 -0.39 -13.83
N ILE A 117 10.16 0.51 -13.00
CA ILE A 117 10.44 1.95 -13.06
C ILE A 117 10.83 2.48 -11.68
N ASP A 118 11.58 3.56 -11.63
CA ASP A 118 11.74 4.38 -10.43
C ASP A 118 10.62 5.43 -10.46
N LEU A 119 9.61 5.27 -9.59
CA LEU A 119 8.36 6.04 -9.66
C LEU A 119 8.44 7.36 -8.89
N LEU A 120 8.98 7.34 -7.65
CA LEU A 120 8.98 8.47 -6.72
C LEU A 120 10.28 8.52 -5.91
N GLY A 121 10.60 9.70 -5.42
CA GLY A 121 11.58 9.94 -4.36
C GLY A 121 10.92 10.37 -3.05
N ASN A 122 11.71 10.43 -1.97
CA ASN A 122 11.26 10.92 -0.66
C ASN A 122 12.45 11.44 0.15
N ASP A 123 12.16 12.08 1.29
CA ASP A 123 13.14 12.46 2.29
C ASP A 123 12.89 11.69 3.59
N LEU A 124 13.96 11.40 4.32
CA LEU A 124 13.89 10.89 5.68
C LEU A 124 13.88 12.08 6.63
N VAL A 125 12.88 12.14 7.53
CA VAL A 125 12.70 13.26 8.45
C VAL A 125 12.63 12.79 9.90
N LEU A 126 13.16 13.62 10.80
CA LEU A 126 12.95 13.50 12.24
C LEU A 126 11.66 14.22 12.59
N VAL A 127 10.74 13.52 13.25
CA VAL A 127 9.47 14.07 13.72
C VAL A 127 9.31 13.91 15.21
N THR A 128 8.52 14.83 15.79
CA THR A 128 8.05 14.76 17.18
C THR A 128 6.56 15.08 17.24
N GLY A 129 5.91 14.77 18.33
CA GLY A 129 4.56 15.28 18.59
C GLY A 129 4.56 16.81 18.59
N LYS A 130 3.47 17.44 18.14
CA LYS A 130 3.37 18.92 18.00
C LYS A 130 3.75 19.67 19.29
N GLN A 131 3.37 19.13 20.43
CA GLN A 131 3.60 19.75 21.75
C GLN A 131 4.95 19.35 22.38
N ASN A 132 5.70 18.45 21.75
CA ASN A 132 7.01 18.06 22.26
C ASN A 132 8.06 19.11 21.92
N ASN A 133 8.66 19.70 22.95
CA ASN A 133 9.72 20.72 22.82
C ASN A 133 11.10 20.20 23.26
N LYS A 134 11.24 18.91 23.60
CA LYS A 134 12.50 18.31 24.04
C LYS A 134 13.47 18.08 22.88
N VAL A 135 12.92 17.82 21.68
CA VAL A 135 13.70 17.48 20.49
C VAL A 135 13.56 18.57 19.44
N THR A 136 14.62 19.32 19.23
CA THR A 136 14.74 20.41 18.24
C THR A 136 15.85 20.16 17.23
N SER A 137 16.67 19.12 17.46
CA SER A 137 17.77 18.69 16.58
C SER A 137 18.05 17.19 16.74
N LEU A 138 18.85 16.60 15.85
CA LEU A 138 19.33 15.22 16.00
C LEU A 138 20.14 15.01 17.26
N ALA A 139 20.94 16.00 17.68
CA ALA A 139 21.77 15.93 18.89
C ALA A 139 20.92 15.76 20.15
N ASP A 140 19.72 16.29 20.17
CA ASP A 140 18.82 16.19 21.32
C ASP A 140 18.37 14.74 21.58
N LEU A 141 18.37 13.87 20.59
CA LEU A 141 18.02 12.46 20.75
C LEU A 141 18.91 11.75 21.78
N ALA A 142 20.15 12.22 21.95
CA ALA A 142 21.10 11.67 22.93
C ALA A 142 20.84 12.13 24.37
N LYS A 143 20.05 13.19 24.61
CA LYS A 143 19.77 13.73 25.95
C LYS A 143 19.05 12.70 26.83
N ALA A 144 19.27 12.79 28.13
CA ALA A 144 18.71 11.84 29.11
C ALA A 144 17.17 11.95 29.23
N ASP A 145 16.60 13.14 28.98
CA ASP A 145 15.15 13.40 29.03
C ASP A 145 14.40 12.98 27.76
N VAL A 146 15.11 12.54 26.71
CA VAL A 146 14.58 11.85 25.53
C VAL A 146 14.70 10.35 25.77
N GLY A 147 13.58 9.70 26.10
CA GLY A 147 13.56 8.29 26.53
C GLY A 147 13.43 7.30 25.39
N LYS A 148 12.52 7.55 24.45
CA LYS A 148 12.17 6.59 23.39
C LYS A 148 12.14 7.24 22.02
N ILE A 149 12.68 6.54 21.05
CA ILE A 149 12.74 6.95 19.64
C ILE A 149 12.21 5.79 18.79
N SER A 150 11.22 6.02 17.94
CA SER A 150 10.73 4.97 17.05
C SER A 150 11.39 5.03 15.69
N ILE A 151 11.77 3.85 15.20
CA ILE A 151 12.21 3.62 13.83
C ILE A 151 11.56 2.35 13.30
N GLY A 152 11.42 2.21 11.99
CA GLY A 152 11.05 0.93 11.40
C GLY A 152 12.12 -0.13 11.67
N THR A 153 11.74 -1.40 11.77
CA THR A 153 12.69 -2.53 11.88
C THR A 153 13.62 -2.54 10.67
N PRO A 154 14.95 -2.31 10.80
CA PRO A 154 15.85 -2.09 9.66
C PRO A 154 15.89 -3.25 8.65
N GLU A 155 15.65 -4.48 9.11
CA GLU A 155 15.70 -5.70 8.30
C GLU A 155 14.53 -5.79 7.30
N SER A 156 13.37 -5.22 7.66
CA SER A 156 12.13 -5.37 6.87
C SER A 156 11.50 -4.05 6.42
N VAL A 157 11.82 -2.94 7.08
CA VAL A 157 11.23 -1.62 6.81
C VAL A 157 12.26 -0.70 6.17
N PRO A 158 12.10 -0.30 4.90
CA PRO A 158 13.06 0.57 4.23
C PRO A 158 13.38 1.87 4.98
N ALA A 159 12.37 2.55 5.54
CA ALA A 159 12.57 3.74 6.37
C ALA A 159 13.51 3.47 7.56
N GLY A 160 13.39 2.30 8.20
CA GLY A 160 14.27 1.88 9.27
C GLY A 160 15.71 1.62 8.79
N LYS A 161 15.85 1.04 7.59
CA LYS A 161 17.17 0.84 6.97
C LYS A 161 17.84 2.17 6.66
N TYR A 162 17.13 3.12 6.08
CA TYR A 162 17.66 4.48 5.84
C TYR A 162 17.97 5.20 7.16
N ALA A 163 17.15 5.03 8.20
CA ALA A 163 17.43 5.57 9.53
C ALA A 163 18.72 4.98 10.11
N GLN A 164 18.92 3.68 9.98
CA GLN A 164 20.15 3.02 10.40
C GLN A 164 21.37 3.55 9.64
N GLU A 165 21.29 3.65 8.31
CA GLU A 165 22.37 4.18 7.47
C GLU A 165 22.72 5.62 7.90
N ALA A 166 21.71 6.48 8.05
CA ALA A 166 21.87 7.88 8.40
C ALA A 166 22.49 8.04 9.80
N LEU A 167 21.92 7.38 10.80
CA LEU A 167 22.42 7.49 12.17
C LEU A 167 23.81 6.87 12.33
N THR A 168 24.16 5.82 11.57
CA THR A 168 25.51 5.24 11.55
C THR A 168 26.51 6.22 10.93
N SER A 169 26.17 6.81 9.79
CA SER A 169 26.99 7.83 9.11
C SER A 169 27.27 9.04 10.02
N LEU A 170 26.25 9.44 10.80
CA LEU A 170 26.31 10.54 11.75
C LEU A 170 26.90 10.16 13.11
N LYS A 171 27.34 8.89 13.28
CA LYS A 171 27.92 8.32 14.53
C LYS A 171 26.97 8.36 15.74
N LEU A 172 25.68 8.30 15.50
CA LEU A 172 24.64 8.32 16.54
C LEU A 172 24.00 6.95 16.78
N TRP A 173 24.16 5.98 15.87
CA TRP A 173 23.46 4.69 15.93
C TRP A 173 23.69 3.96 17.25
N GLU A 174 24.94 3.70 17.63
CA GLU A 174 25.27 2.95 18.85
C GLU A 174 24.74 3.63 20.11
N GLN A 175 24.87 4.94 20.19
CA GLN A 175 24.39 5.73 21.33
C GLN A 175 22.89 5.69 21.48
N LEU A 176 22.13 5.68 20.36
CA LEU A 176 20.67 5.74 20.36
C LEU A 176 20.02 4.36 20.40
N THR A 177 20.74 3.29 20.08
CA THR A 177 20.22 1.90 20.06
C THR A 177 19.42 1.52 21.31
N PRO A 178 19.86 1.86 22.55
CA PRO A 178 19.08 1.53 23.76
C PRO A 178 17.72 2.24 23.87
N LYS A 179 17.50 3.28 23.07
CA LYS A 179 16.26 4.06 23.07
C LYS A 179 15.29 3.65 21.96
N PHE A 180 15.71 2.77 21.04
CA PHE A 180 14.87 2.44 19.89
C PHE A 180 13.65 1.59 20.26
N VAL A 181 12.51 1.98 19.72
CA VAL A 181 11.27 1.24 19.65
C VAL A 181 11.05 0.87 18.20
N LEU A 182 11.27 -0.41 17.88
CA LEU A 182 11.15 -0.92 16.52
C LEU A 182 9.68 -1.09 16.12
N ALA A 183 9.34 -0.60 14.95
CA ALA A 183 8.00 -0.67 14.38
C ALA A 183 7.97 -1.61 13.16
N LYS A 184 6.83 -2.26 12.94
CA LYS A 184 6.64 -3.19 11.82
C LYS A 184 6.57 -2.51 10.45
N ASP A 185 6.24 -1.22 10.41
CA ASP A 185 6.20 -0.35 9.22
C ASP A 185 6.33 1.11 9.65
N VAL A 186 6.49 2.02 8.66
CA VAL A 186 6.69 3.45 8.94
C VAL A 186 5.43 4.13 9.47
N THR A 187 4.25 3.66 9.09
CA THR A 187 2.99 4.19 9.61
C THR A 187 2.86 3.93 11.12
N GLN A 188 3.33 2.78 11.59
CA GLN A 188 3.39 2.50 13.03
C GLN A 188 4.38 3.41 13.75
N VAL A 189 5.52 3.76 13.13
CA VAL A 189 6.44 4.77 13.69
C VAL A 189 5.71 6.09 13.91
N LEU A 190 5.01 6.59 12.87
CA LEU A 190 4.24 7.82 12.95
C LEU A 190 3.19 7.75 14.07
N ASN A 191 2.42 6.67 14.14
CA ASN A 191 1.41 6.46 15.18
C ASN A 191 1.97 6.52 16.60
N TYR A 192 3.16 5.97 16.84
CA TYR A 192 3.80 6.05 18.16
C TYR A 192 4.18 7.48 18.54
N VAL A 193 4.58 8.30 17.57
CA VAL A 193 4.86 9.73 17.79
C VAL A 193 3.56 10.51 18.03
N GLU A 194 2.53 10.28 17.22
CA GLU A 194 1.22 10.94 17.33
C GLU A 194 0.53 10.71 18.67
N THR A 195 0.71 9.52 19.23
CA THR A 195 0.09 9.09 20.50
C THR A 195 0.97 9.40 21.73
N GLY A 196 2.19 9.95 21.51
CA GLY A 196 3.12 10.26 22.60
C GLY A 196 3.75 9.03 23.26
N ASN A 197 3.66 7.85 22.64
CA ASN A 197 4.30 6.62 23.13
C ASN A 197 5.83 6.65 23.00
N VAL A 198 6.32 7.55 22.15
CA VAL A 198 7.75 7.86 21.95
C VAL A 198 7.96 9.38 21.87
N ASP A 199 9.16 9.83 22.17
CA ASP A 199 9.51 11.27 22.12
C ASP A 199 9.76 11.75 20.67
N ALA A 200 10.27 10.87 19.81
CA ALA A 200 10.60 11.18 18.43
C ALA A 200 10.50 9.94 17.53
N GLY A 201 10.46 10.15 16.21
CA GLY A 201 10.51 9.09 15.23
C GLY A 201 11.20 9.51 13.95
N LEU A 202 11.72 8.54 13.20
CA LEU A 202 12.24 8.73 11.85
C LEU A 202 11.27 8.12 10.86
N VAL A 203 10.68 9.00 10.03
CA VAL A 203 9.66 8.66 9.03
C VAL A 203 10.00 9.33 7.71
N TYR A 204 9.21 9.09 6.67
CA TYR A 204 9.35 9.86 5.44
C TYR A 204 8.63 11.22 5.54
N GLN A 205 9.06 12.17 4.71
CA GLN A 205 8.36 13.45 4.57
C GLN A 205 6.88 13.25 4.22
N SER A 206 6.58 12.27 3.37
CA SER A 206 5.20 11.94 2.98
C SER A 206 4.33 11.48 4.15
N ASP A 207 4.90 10.76 5.12
CA ASP A 207 4.16 10.33 6.31
C ASP A 207 3.86 11.54 7.21
N ALA A 208 4.87 12.40 7.42
CA ALA A 208 4.73 13.61 8.24
C ALA A 208 3.72 14.61 7.65
N GLN A 209 3.71 14.75 6.30
CA GLN A 209 2.78 15.62 5.57
C GLN A 209 1.31 15.21 5.79
N GLY A 210 1.05 13.91 5.94
CA GLY A 210 -0.28 13.35 6.16
C GLY A 210 -0.82 13.49 7.59
N SER A 211 -0.06 14.11 8.52
CA SER A 211 -0.43 14.19 9.93
C SER A 211 -0.45 15.63 10.45
N ASP A 212 -1.53 15.98 11.14
CA ASP A 212 -1.64 17.24 11.86
C ASP A 212 -1.19 17.16 13.33
N LYS A 213 -0.78 15.96 13.81
CA LYS A 213 -0.39 15.70 15.20
C LYS A 213 1.11 15.75 15.44
N VAL A 214 1.90 15.69 14.38
CA VAL A 214 3.36 15.75 14.44
C VAL A 214 3.90 17.05 13.87
N LYS A 215 5.15 17.35 14.18
CA LYS A 215 5.94 18.38 13.51
C LYS A 215 7.25 17.78 13.01
N VAL A 216 7.65 18.18 11.82
CA VAL A 216 8.98 17.88 11.28
C VAL A 216 9.99 18.77 12.01
N VAL A 217 10.97 18.15 12.63
CA VAL A 217 12.10 18.84 13.27
C VAL A 217 13.12 19.22 12.21
N MET A 218 13.50 18.25 11.38
CA MET A 218 14.43 18.45 10.28
C MET A 218 14.40 17.26 9.32
N ALA A 219 14.84 17.48 8.08
CA ALA A 219 15.22 16.39 7.19
C ALA A 219 16.63 15.92 7.53
N LEU A 220 16.89 14.62 7.42
CA LEU A 220 18.25 14.09 7.56
C LEU A 220 19.09 14.45 6.34
N PRO A 221 20.40 14.65 6.50
CA PRO A 221 21.26 14.96 5.36
C PRO A 221 21.21 13.86 4.28
N GLU A 222 20.95 14.22 3.03
CA GLU A 222 20.91 13.27 1.91
C GLU A 222 22.21 12.47 1.75
N SER A 223 23.37 13.05 2.17
CA SER A 223 24.66 12.38 2.16
C SER A 223 24.83 11.31 3.24
N SER A 224 23.90 11.24 4.22
CA SER A 224 23.98 10.30 5.35
C SER A 224 23.39 8.93 5.06
N HIS A 225 22.63 8.77 4.00
CA HIS A 225 21.98 7.52 3.59
C HIS A 225 21.89 7.43 2.06
N LYS A 226 21.56 6.24 1.56
CA LYS A 226 21.30 6.06 0.12
C LYS A 226 20.09 6.87 -0.33
N PRO A 227 20.03 7.29 -1.62
CA PRO A 227 18.84 7.96 -2.16
C PRO A 227 17.58 7.13 -1.93
N ILE A 228 16.54 7.78 -1.43
CA ILE A 228 15.24 7.14 -1.19
C ILE A 228 14.47 7.14 -2.49
N VAL A 229 14.23 5.96 -3.03
CA VAL A 229 13.53 5.74 -4.29
C VAL A 229 12.46 4.69 -4.08
N TYR A 230 11.30 4.95 -4.67
CA TYR A 230 10.16 4.03 -4.72
C TYR A 230 10.09 3.39 -6.11
N PRO A 231 10.68 2.22 -6.31
CA PRO A 231 10.48 1.47 -7.53
C PRO A 231 9.11 0.82 -7.56
N ALA A 232 8.53 0.72 -8.76
CA ALA A 232 7.31 -0.01 -9.05
C ALA A 232 7.56 -1.02 -10.17
N ALA A 233 6.92 -2.20 -10.10
CA ALA A 233 6.99 -3.21 -11.15
C ALA A 233 5.77 -4.14 -11.12
N ILE A 234 5.44 -4.70 -12.27
CA ILE A 234 4.38 -5.70 -12.43
C ILE A 234 4.93 -7.07 -11.99
N ILE A 235 4.12 -7.82 -11.24
CA ILE A 235 4.45 -9.17 -10.79
C ILE A 235 4.24 -10.16 -11.95
N SER A 236 5.23 -11.03 -12.18
CA SER A 236 5.21 -11.96 -13.33
C SER A 236 4.07 -12.99 -13.30
N ALA A 237 3.53 -13.28 -12.11
CA ALA A 237 2.41 -14.20 -11.92
C ALA A 237 1.02 -13.57 -12.15
N THR A 238 0.95 -12.26 -12.47
CA THR A 238 -0.32 -11.57 -12.73
C THR A 238 -1.09 -12.23 -13.87
N LYS A 239 -2.41 -12.28 -13.73
CA LYS A 239 -3.33 -12.63 -14.81
C LYS A 239 -3.96 -11.42 -15.49
N ASN A 240 -3.68 -10.23 -14.96
CA ASN A 240 -4.27 -8.95 -15.35
C ASN A 240 -3.20 -7.99 -15.91
N GLN A 241 -2.23 -8.53 -16.70
CA GLN A 241 -1.04 -7.78 -17.13
C GLN A 241 -1.40 -6.46 -17.78
N GLN A 242 -2.33 -6.43 -18.74
CA GLN A 242 -2.72 -5.22 -19.46
C GLN A 242 -3.26 -4.15 -18.48
N ALA A 243 -4.15 -4.52 -17.58
CA ALA A 243 -4.72 -3.57 -16.63
C ALA A 243 -3.67 -3.07 -15.61
N ALA A 244 -2.72 -3.93 -15.21
CA ALA A 244 -1.58 -3.54 -14.37
C ALA A 244 -0.64 -2.56 -15.09
N GLU A 245 -0.38 -2.76 -16.39
CA GLU A 245 0.40 -1.84 -17.24
C GLU A 245 -0.28 -0.47 -17.38
N GLU A 246 -1.61 -0.46 -17.62
CA GLU A 246 -2.39 0.77 -17.70
C GLU A 246 -2.36 1.55 -16.38
N PHE A 247 -2.51 0.85 -15.24
CA PHE A 247 -2.41 1.50 -13.94
C PHE A 247 -0.99 2.00 -13.64
N LEU A 248 0.05 1.21 -13.93
CA LEU A 248 1.44 1.64 -13.78
C LEU A 248 1.76 2.88 -14.65
N LYS A 249 1.21 2.94 -15.87
CA LYS A 249 1.32 4.12 -16.73
C LYS A 249 0.56 5.32 -16.16
N TYR A 250 -0.64 5.09 -15.59
CA TYR A 250 -1.40 6.16 -14.93
C TYR A 250 -0.61 6.76 -13.75
N LEU A 251 0.06 5.95 -12.93
CA LEU A 251 0.88 6.44 -11.82
C LEU A 251 2.02 7.37 -12.26
N GLN A 252 2.46 7.28 -13.52
CA GLN A 252 3.46 8.16 -14.12
C GLN A 252 2.86 9.43 -14.74
N SER A 253 1.54 9.54 -14.84
CA SER A 253 0.88 10.70 -15.43
C SER A 253 1.08 11.96 -14.60
N SER A 254 0.98 13.13 -15.25
CA SER A 254 1.06 14.43 -14.58
C SER A 254 0.03 14.60 -13.46
N ASP A 255 -1.18 14.02 -13.63
CA ASP A 255 -2.24 14.08 -12.62
C ASP A 255 -1.86 13.27 -11.38
N ALA A 256 -1.40 12.03 -11.57
CA ALA A 256 -0.95 11.18 -10.47
C ALA A 256 0.28 11.79 -9.75
N GLN A 257 1.24 12.33 -10.50
CA GLN A 257 2.44 12.95 -9.94
C GLN A 257 2.12 14.21 -9.13
N LYS A 258 1.12 15.00 -9.53
CA LYS A 258 0.61 16.12 -8.70
C LYS A 258 0.06 15.64 -7.37
N ILE A 259 -0.76 14.57 -7.37
CA ILE A 259 -1.29 13.99 -6.13
C ILE A 259 -0.14 13.50 -5.24
N PHE A 260 0.81 12.74 -5.76
CA PHE A 260 1.97 12.31 -4.97
C PHE A 260 2.74 13.48 -4.36
N THR A 261 2.94 14.57 -5.12
CA THR A 261 3.63 15.77 -4.63
C THR A 261 2.85 16.46 -3.51
N GLN A 262 1.52 16.52 -3.59
CA GLN A 262 0.67 17.04 -2.51
C GLN A 262 0.81 16.24 -1.21
N TYR A 263 1.09 14.95 -1.32
CA TYR A 263 1.39 14.06 -0.18
C TYR A 263 2.87 14.03 0.22
N GLY A 264 3.70 14.96 -0.29
CA GLY A 264 5.09 15.13 0.15
C GLY A 264 6.12 14.21 -0.51
N PHE A 265 5.72 13.48 -1.56
CA PHE A 265 6.69 12.72 -2.38
C PHE A 265 7.42 13.63 -3.38
N LYS A 266 8.62 13.22 -3.76
CA LYS A 266 9.40 13.86 -4.83
C LYS A 266 9.08 13.16 -6.17
N SER A 267 8.69 13.92 -7.20
CA SER A 267 8.61 13.39 -8.56
C SER A 267 10.02 13.19 -9.11
N ILE A 268 10.30 11.98 -9.59
CA ILE A 268 11.57 11.62 -10.25
C ILE A 268 11.34 11.00 -11.62
N ALA A 269 10.07 10.87 -12.03
CA ALA A 269 9.71 10.43 -13.38
C ALA A 269 10.28 11.40 -14.40
N LYS A 270 11.02 10.86 -15.37
CA LYS A 270 11.59 11.61 -16.51
C LYS A 270 10.59 11.67 -17.63
#